data_ad5d6024a71b8589ca83f67eeadf2d20
#
_entry.id   ad5d6024a71b8589ca83f67eeadf2d20
#
_cell.length_a   1.000
_cell.length_b   1.000
_cell.length_c   1.000
_cell.angle_alpha   90.00
_cell.angle_beta   90.00
_cell.angle_gamma   90.00
#
_symmetry.space_group_name_H-M   'P 1'
#
loop_
_entity.id
_entity.type
_entity.pdbx_description
1 polymer ?
#
loop_
_entity_poly.entity_id
_entity_poly.type
_entity_poly.pdbx_seq_one_letter_code
_entity_poly.pdbx_strand_id
1 'polypeptide(L)'
;MKEKINITDYANLITKALPKGILLNTCGDKFNSMVIGWGHLGTLWGRPTFHVYVRQGRYTKPLLDKTGEFTISVPLDNPDPAINKICGWQSGYNIDKVKEAGLELENAEIIATPGIKQYPLTIECKVLYSQDQDLSRIPEDIRDRMYPQDVDGTYPMANRDFHTMYVGEIVAAYIIR
;
A
#
# COMPACT_ATOMS: atom_id res chain seq x y z
N MET A 1 -5.18 -15.46 -15.86
CA MET A 1 -6.64 -15.21 -15.93
C MET A 1 -7.04 -14.42 -14.69
N LYS A 2 -8.05 -13.52 -14.78
CA LYS A 2 -8.56 -12.77 -13.63
C LYS A 2 -9.98 -13.22 -13.30
N GLU A 3 -10.19 -13.59 -12.05
CA GLU A 3 -11.49 -13.96 -11.52
C GLU A 3 -12.04 -12.76 -10.73
N LYS A 4 -13.08 -12.09 -11.25
CA LYS A 4 -13.73 -10.96 -10.56
C LYS A 4 -14.38 -11.43 -9.27
N ILE A 5 -14.23 -10.61 -8.23
CA ILE A 5 -14.75 -10.92 -6.90
C ILE A 5 -15.60 -9.75 -6.36
N ASN A 6 -16.48 -10.08 -5.43
CA ASN A 6 -17.05 -9.09 -4.52
C ASN A 6 -16.08 -8.89 -3.36
N ILE A 7 -15.49 -7.72 -3.23
CA ILE A 7 -14.43 -7.45 -2.24
C ILE A 7 -14.90 -7.64 -0.80
N THR A 8 -16.18 -7.47 -0.51
CA THR A 8 -16.74 -7.66 0.84
C THR A 8 -16.64 -9.10 1.32
N ASP A 9 -16.67 -10.08 0.41
CA ASP A 9 -16.54 -11.50 0.75
C ASP A 9 -15.12 -11.85 1.23
N TYR A 10 -14.15 -10.98 0.91
CA TYR A 10 -12.74 -11.12 1.29
C TYR A 10 -12.31 -10.21 2.44
N ALA A 11 -13.24 -9.45 3.05
CA ALA A 11 -12.92 -8.50 4.12
C ALA A 11 -12.18 -9.15 5.30
N ASN A 12 -12.58 -10.35 5.71
CA ASN A 12 -11.92 -11.10 6.79
C ASN A 12 -10.48 -11.48 6.42
N LEU A 13 -10.24 -11.95 5.18
CA LEU A 13 -8.90 -12.28 4.70
C LEU A 13 -8.00 -11.03 4.69
N ILE A 14 -8.48 -9.94 4.13
CA ILE A 14 -7.75 -8.67 4.04
C ILE A 14 -7.40 -8.15 5.45
N THR A 15 -8.35 -8.15 6.37
CA THR A 15 -8.16 -7.68 7.75
C THR A 15 -7.13 -8.52 8.51
N LYS A 16 -7.08 -9.83 8.26
CA LYS A 16 -6.07 -10.74 8.85
C LYS A 16 -4.70 -10.61 8.20
N ALA A 17 -4.64 -10.33 6.90
CA ALA A 17 -3.40 -10.19 6.14
C ALA A 17 -2.71 -8.85 6.41
N LEU A 18 -3.47 -7.78 6.56
CA LEU A 18 -2.95 -6.41 6.71
C LEU A 18 -1.90 -6.26 7.81
N PRO A 19 -2.09 -6.71 9.06
CA PRO A 19 -1.06 -6.62 10.11
C PRO A 19 0.20 -7.45 9.82
N LYS A 20 0.10 -8.46 8.95
CA LYS A 20 1.24 -9.29 8.54
C LYS A 20 2.02 -8.67 7.37
N GLY A 21 1.49 -7.62 6.76
CA GLY A 21 2.07 -6.92 5.63
C GLY A 21 1.48 -7.35 4.28
N ILE A 22 0.72 -6.47 3.67
CA ILE A 22 0.25 -6.57 2.29
C ILE A 22 0.96 -5.53 1.43
N LEU A 23 0.81 -5.59 0.12
CA LEU A 23 1.55 -4.73 -0.79
C LEU A 23 0.68 -3.59 -1.34
N LEU A 24 1.18 -2.36 -1.17
CA LEU A 24 0.69 -1.16 -1.84
C LEU A 24 1.58 -0.89 -3.06
N ASN A 25 1.00 -0.91 -4.24
CA ASN A 25 1.71 -0.73 -5.50
C ASN A 25 1.33 0.59 -6.16
N THR A 26 2.30 1.23 -6.77
CA THR A 26 2.17 2.47 -7.53
C THR A 26 2.98 2.37 -8.82
N CYS A 27 2.57 3.05 -9.87
CA CYS A 27 3.29 3.06 -11.13
C CYS A 27 3.30 4.49 -11.70
N GLY A 28 4.46 5.14 -11.61
CA GLY A 28 4.73 6.41 -12.28
C GLY A 28 5.74 6.19 -13.40
N ASP A 29 6.93 6.78 -13.26
CA ASP A 29 8.02 6.56 -14.23
C ASP A 29 8.57 5.13 -14.15
N LYS A 30 8.43 4.50 -12.98
CA LYS A 30 8.66 3.06 -12.76
C LYS A 30 7.64 2.50 -11.77
N PHE A 31 7.44 1.21 -11.81
CA PHE A 31 6.65 0.49 -10.80
C PHE A 31 7.37 0.50 -9.44
N ASN A 32 6.60 0.65 -8.38
CA ASN A 32 7.09 0.51 -7.03
C ASN A 32 6.06 -0.20 -6.15
N SER A 33 6.55 -1.03 -5.26
CA SER A 33 5.74 -1.73 -4.25
C SER A 33 6.29 -1.46 -2.86
N MET A 34 5.42 -1.26 -1.88
CA MET A 34 5.79 -1.17 -0.47
C MET A 34 4.89 -2.02 0.39
N VAL A 35 5.43 -2.55 1.48
CA VAL A 35 4.63 -3.24 2.49
C VAL A 35 3.88 -2.21 3.32
N ILE A 36 2.59 -2.46 3.51
CA ILE A 36 1.75 -1.73 4.45
C ILE A 36 1.16 -2.68 5.48
N GLY A 37 1.08 -2.22 6.73
CA GLY A 37 0.40 -2.91 7.84
C GLY A 37 -0.80 -2.14 8.38
N TRP A 38 -1.06 -0.96 7.84
CA TRP A 38 -2.15 -0.06 8.22
C TRP A 38 -3.02 0.28 7.01
N GLY A 39 -4.31 0.26 7.22
CA GLY A 39 -5.28 0.56 6.17
C GLY A 39 -6.69 0.17 6.57
N HIS A 40 -7.65 0.53 5.76
CA HIS A 40 -9.06 0.21 6.01
C HIS A 40 -9.77 -0.13 4.70
N LEU A 41 -10.52 -1.22 4.73
CA LEU A 41 -11.54 -1.54 3.74
C LEU A 41 -12.89 -1.05 4.28
N GLY A 42 -13.64 -0.28 3.51
CA GLY A 42 -14.91 0.22 3.98
C GLY A 42 -15.71 0.97 2.91
N THR A 43 -16.59 1.84 3.38
CA THR A 43 -17.43 2.68 2.53
C THR A 43 -17.31 4.13 2.96
N LEU A 44 -17.06 5.02 2.02
CA LEU A 44 -17.06 6.47 2.23
C LEU A 44 -17.76 7.16 1.05
N TRP A 45 -18.62 8.15 1.34
CA TRP A 45 -19.45 8.85 0.35
C TRP A 45 -20.29 7.91 -0.54
N GLY A 46 -20.77 6.80 0.03
CA GLY A 46 -21.55 5.79 -0.70
C GLY A 46 -20.76 4.95 -1.70
N ARG A 47 -19.41 4.99 -1.65
CA ARG A 47 -18.51 4.24 -2.54
C ARG A 47 -17.67 3.24 -1.76
N PRO A 48 -17.38 2.06 -2.31
CA PRO A 48 -16.43 1.15 -1.69
C PRO A 48 -15.03 1.77 -1.73
N THR A 49 -14.32 1.77 -0.62
CA THR A 49 -13.02 2.44 -0.49
C THR A 49 -11.99 1.56 0.21
N PHE A 50 -10.72 1.76 -0.17
CA PHE A 50 -9.57 1.29 0.59
C PHE A 50 -8.72 2.50 0.98
N HIS A 51 -8.46 2.65 2.28
CA HIS A 51 -7.63 3.73 2.80
C HIS A 51 -6.22 3.21 3.08
N VAL A 52 -5.21 3.96 2.66
CA VAL A 52 -3.81 3.65 2.91
C VAL A 52 -3.11 4.83 3.58
N TYR A 53 -2.06 4.53 4.33
CA TYR A 53 -1.24 5.52 5.04
C TYR A 53 0.19 5.42 4.56
N VAL A 54 0.72 6.50 3.99
CA VAL A 54 2.06 6.55 3.41
C VAL A 54 2.87 7.66 4.06
N ARG A 55 4.04 7.32 4.62
CA ARG A 55 4.94 8.31 5.22
C ARG A 55 5.52 9.25 4.16
N GLN A 56 5.80 10.49 4.56
CA GLN A 56 6.31 11.55 3.68
C GLN A 56 7.58 11.13 2.93
N GLY A 57 8.49 10.45 3.60
CA GLY A 57 9.77 10.03 3.02
C GLY A 57 9.71 8.78 2.12
N ARG A 58 8.57 8.13 1.95
CA ARG A 58 8.47 6.94 1.11
C ARG A 58 8.41 7.29 -0.38
N TYR A 59 9.14 6.56 -1.20
CA TYR A 59 9.12 6.72 -2.67
C TYR A 59 7.72 6.57 -3.27
N THR A 60 6.85 5.81 -2.62
CA THR A 60 5.44 5.65 -2.99
C THR A 60 4.67 6.97 -2.98
N LYS A 61 5.00 7.89 -2.05
CA LYS A 61 4.25 9.15 -1.88
C LYS A 61 4.25 10.03 -3.14
N PRO A 62 5.39 10.43 -3.71
CA PRO A 62 5.40 11.26 -4.92
C PRO A 62 4.77 10.54 -6.13
N LEU A 63 4.80 9.21 -6.18
CA LEU A 63 4.11 8.46 -7.23
C LEU A 63 2.59 8.54 -7.07
N LEU A 64 2.07 8.36 -5.85
CA LEU A 64 0.64 8.54 -5.55
C LEU A 64 0.16 9.96 -5.84
N ASP A 65 0.92 10.97 -5.42
CA ASP A 65 0.58 12.38 -5.64
C ASP A 65 0.52 12.70 -7.15
N LYS A 66 1.39 12.06 -7.96
CA LYS A 66 1.45 12.27 -9.40
C LYS A 66 0.35 11.55 -10.17
N THR A 67 0.07 10.29 -9.80
CA THR A 67 -0.80 9.42 -10.61
C THR A 67 -2.22 9.33 -10.10
N GLY A 68 -2.44 9.49 -8.79
CA GLY A 68 -3.75 9.30 -8.17
C GLY A 68 -4.29 7.87 -8.25
N GLU A 69 -3.42 6.88 -8.47
CA GLU A 69 -3.81 5.49 -8.66
C GLU A 69 -2.90 4.54 -7.86
N PHE A 70 -3.49 3.46 -7.35
CA PHE A 70 -2.74 2.40 -6.71
C PHE A 70 -3.46 1.05 -6.79
N THR A 71 -2.71 -0.03 -6.66
CA THR A 71 -3.29 -1.35 -6.37
C THR A 71 -2.87 -1.83 -4.98
N ILE A 72 -3.76 -2.60 -4.36
CA ILE A 72 -3.44 -3.40 -3.19
C ILE A 72 -3.34 -4.84 -3.64
N SER A 73 -2.22 -5.48 -3.37
CA SER A 73 -2.03 -6.92 -3.60
C SER A 73 -1.96 -7.65 -2.27
N VAL A 74 -2.86 -8.62 -2.10
CA VAL A 74 -3.05 -9.37 -0.85
C VAL A 74 -2.74 -10.85 -1.10
N PRO A 75 -1.92 -11.50 -0.26
CA PRO A 75 -1.71 -12.94 -0.36
C PRO A 75 -2.97 -13.68 0.09
N LEU A 76 -3.29 -14.81 -0.55
CA LEU A 76 -4.43 -15.64 -0.15
C LEU A 76 -4.13 -16.45 1.12
N ASP A 77 -2.85 -16.67 1.38
CA ASP A 77 -2.35 -17.35 2.58
C ASP A 77 -1.45 -16.41 3.41
N ASN A 78 -0.23 -16.84 3.69
CA ASN A 78 0.75 -15.99 4.38
C ASN A 78 1.57 -15.17 3.40
N PRO A 79 1.98 -13.95 3.78
CA PRO A 79 2.92 -13.16 2.97
C PRO A 79 4.23 -13.91 2.76
N ASP A 80 4.84 -13.74 1.59
CA ASP A 80 6.19 -14.21 1.30
C ASP A 80 7.20 -13.34 2.08
N PRO A 81 7.99 -13.92 3.02
CA PRO A 81 8.94 -13.17 3.82
C PRO A 81 10.05 -12.49 2.99
N ALA A 82 10.45 -13.08 1.86
CA ALA A 82 11.50 -12.52 1.01
C ALA A 82 10.98 -11.28 0.27
N ILE A 83 9.77 -11.35 -0.31
CA ILE A 83 9.11 -10.22 -0.94
C ILE A 83 8.88 -9.10 0.09
N ASN A 84 8.32 -9.44 1.26
CA ASN A 84 8.06 -8.45 2.29
C ASN A 84 9.34 -7.81 2.83
N LYS A 85 10.44 -8.55 2.94
CA LYS A 85 11.74 -8.00 3.33
C LYS A 85 12.23 -6.94 2.33
N ILE A 86 12.20 -7.23 1.04
CA ILE A 86 12.67 -6.29 0.01
C ILE A 86 11.69 -5.11 -0.11
N CYS A 87 10.40 -5.36 -0.27
CA CYS A 87 9.41 -4.31 -0.47
C CYS A 87 9.20 -3.41 0.76
N GLY A 88 9.41 -3.95 1.98
CA GLY A 88 9.22 -3.23 3.24
C GLY A 88 10.45 -2.48 3.73
N TRP A 89 11.66 -3.02 3.52
CA TRP A 89 12.88 -2.48 4.13
C TRP A 89 13.76 -1.70 3.18
N GLN A 90 13.64 -1.91 1.85
CA GLN A 90 14.44 -1.21 0.88
C GLN A 90 13.66 -0.09 0.20
N SER A 91 14.33 1.02 -0.07
CA SER A 91 13.71 2.17 -0.71
C SER A 91 13.67 2.02 -2.23
N GLY A 92 12.51 2.31 -2.84
CA GLY A 92 12.38 2.40 -4.29
C GLY A 92 13.22 3.51 -4.94
N TYR A 93 13.76 4.45 -4.14
CA TYR A 93 14.76 5.39 -4.63
C TYR A 93 16.06 4.71 -5.02
N ASN A 94 16.43 3.63 -4.32
CA ASN A 94 17.76 3.01 -4.43
C ASN A 94 17.78 1.73 -5.25
N ILE A 95 16.62 1.04 -5.37
CA ILE A 95 16.54 -0.26 -6.04
C ILE A 95 15.35 -0.34 -7.00
N ASP A 96 15.43 -1.31 -7.92
CA ASP A 96 14.30 -1.81 -8.69
C ASP A 96 13.68 -3.00 -7.96
N LYS A 97 12.55 -2.76 -7.28
CA LYS A 97 11.89 -3.80 -6.46
C LYS A 97 11.31 -4.93 -7.30
N VAL A 98 10.93 -4.68 -8.56
CA VAL A 98 10.45 -5.75 -9.46
C VAL A 98 11.56 -6.77 -9.65
N LYS A 99 12.75 -6.29 -9.98
CA LYS A 99 13.92 -7.13 -10.22
C LYS A 99 14.42 -7.80 -8.94
N GLU A 100 14.62 -7.01 -7.89
CA GLU A 100 15.23 -7.51 -6.64
C GLU A 100 14.34 -8.51 -5.89
N ALA A 101 13.02 -8.33 -5.92
CA ALA A 101 12.07 -9.23 -5.27
C ALA A 101 11.48 -10.29 -6.24
N GLY A 102 11.88 -10.28 -7.51
CA GLY A 102 11.36 -11.20 -8.52
C GLY A 102 9.84 -11.09 -8.72
N LEU A 103 9.32 -9.85 -8.69
CA LEU A 103 7.88 -9.64 -8.80
C LEU A 103 7.38 -9.91 -10.21
N GLU A 104 6.34 -10.72 -10.32
CA GLU A 104 5.61 -10.91 -11.56
C GLU A 104 4.39 -9.98 -11.60
N LEU A 105 4.45 -8.99 -12.49
CA LEU A 105 3.38 -8.02 -12.63
C LEU A 105 2.24 -8.56 -13.51
N GLU A 106 1.02 -8.19 -13.16
CA GLU A 106 -0.19 -8.44 -13.95
C GLU A 106 -0.89 -7.11 -14.23
N ASN A 107 -1.09 -6.79 -15.51
CA ASN A 107 -1.75 -5.54 -15.90
C ASN A 107 -3.09 -5.37 -15.21
N ALA A 108 -3.42 -4.17 -14.77
CA ALA A 108 -4.71 -3.85 -14.21
C ALA A 108 -5.84 -3.88 -15.26
N GLU A 109 -7.10 -3.86 -14.82
CA GLU A 109 -8.26 -3.82 -15.71
C GLU A 109 -8.73 -2.39 -16.01
N ILE A 110 -8.64 -1.50 -15.01
CA ILE A 110 -9.25 -0.16 -15.06
C ILE A 110 -8.19 0.95 -14.95
N ILE A 111 -7.14 0.74 -14.15
CA ILE A 111 -6.09 1.72 -13.90
C ILE A 111 -4.77 1.33 -14.57
N ALA A 112 -3.77 2.22 -14.52
CA ALA A 112 -2.46 1.92 -15.11
C ALA A 112 -1.54 1.10 -14.18
N THR A 113 -1.77 1.15 -12.87
CA THR A 113 -0.92 0.48 -11.88
C THR A 113 -1.20 -1.02 -11.82
N PRO A 114 -0.23 -1.90 -12.17
CA PRO A 114 -0.44 -3.36 -12.16
C PRO A 114 -0.56 -3.95 -10.77
N GLY A 115 -1.14 -5.16 -10.68
CA GLY A 115 -1.07 -6.04 -9.52
C GLY A 115 0.17 -6.94 -9.54
N ILE A 116 0.31 -7.79 -8.52
CA ILE A 116 1.43 -8.73 -8.34
C ILE A 116 0.87 -10.15 -8.24
N LYS A 117 1.37 -11.06 -9.08
CA LYS A 117 0.86 -12.44 -9.15
C LYS A 117 1.09 -13.23 -7.87
N GLN A 118 2.23 -13.02 -7.20
CA GLN A 118 2.54 -13.70 -5.94
C GLN A 118 1.58 -13.30 -4.79
N TYR A 119 0.88 -12.15 -4.94
CA TYR A 119 -0.14 -11.66 -4.01
C TYR A 119 -1.45 -11.47 -4.79
N PRO A 120 -2.13 -12.57 -5.13
CA PRO A 120 -3.04 -12.61 -6.26
C PRO A 120 -4.38 -11.88 -6.07
N LEU A 121 -4.83 -11.65 -4.82
CA LEU A 121 -5.99 -10.82 -4.59
C LEU A 121 -5.60 -9.37 -4.85
N THR A 122 -6.11 -8.80 -5.92
CA THR A 122 -5.80 -7.44 -6.37
C THR A 122 -7.01 -6.53 -6.23
N ILE A 123 -6.79 -5.34 -5.67
CA ILE A 123 -7.79 -4.27 -5.53
C ILE A 123 -7.24 -3.05 -6.26
N GLU A 124 -7.95 -2.57 -7.28
CA GLU A 124 -7.59 -1.36 -8.03
C GLU A 124 -8.29 -0.15 -7.44
N CYS A 125 -7.54 0.91 -7.18
CA CYS A 125 -8.04 2.10 -6.52
C CYS A 125 -7.68 3.39 -7.26
N LYS A 126 -8.64 4.34 -7.30
CA LYS A 126 -8.44 5.74 -7.69
C LYS A 126 -8.56 6.64 -6.48
N VAL A 127 -7.57 7.48 -6.26
CA VAL A 127 -7.55 8.40 -5.11
C VAL A 127 -8.68 9.43 -5.26
N LEU A 128 -9.56 9.49 -4.27
CA LEU A 128 -10.62 10.49 -4.17
C LEU A 128 -10.22 11.66 -3.27
N TYR A 129 -9.39 11.39 -2.25
CA TYR A 129 -9.02 12.36 -1.24
C TYR A 129 -7.70 11.97 -0.60
N SER A 130 -6.93 12.97 -0.19
CA SER A 130 -5.74 12.76 0.63
C SER A 130 -5.65 13.82 1.71
N GLN A 131 -5.07 13.45 2.86
CA GLN A 131 -4.87 14.36 3.98
C GLN A 131 -3.64 13.95 4.79
N ASP A 132 -2.82 14.92 5.09
CA ASP A 132 -1.71 14.77 6.02
C ASP A 132 -2.23 14.62 7.45
N GLN A 133 -1.62 13.70 8.21
CA GLN A 133 -1.95 13.53 9.62
C GLN A 133 -1.45 14.72 10.43
N ASP A 134 -2.30 15.19 11.32
CA ASP A 134 -1.93 16.18 12.34
C ASP A 134 -1.42 15.44 13.58
N LEU A 135 -0.10 15.42 13.79
CA LEU A 135 0.54 14.75 14.92
C LEU A 135 0.10 15.32 16.28
N SER A 136 -0.32 16.60 16.33
CA SER A 136 -0.79 17.21 17.57
C SER A 136 -2.09 16.60 18.10
N ARG A 137 -2.83 15.91 17.24
CA ARG A 137 -4.10 15.24 17.57
C ARG A 137 -3.94 13.75 17.89
N ILE A 138 -2.72 13.23 17.79
CA ILE A 138 -2.42 11.83 18.11
C ILE A 138 -2.06 11.74 19.59
N PRO A 139 -2.60 10.77 20.36
CA PRO A 139 -2.20 10.54 21.75
C PRO A 139 -0.69 10.40 21.87
N GLU A 140 -0.13 10.97 22.93
CA GLU A 140 1.32 11.10 23.13
C GLU A 140 2.05 9.76 23.09
N ASP A 141 1.52 8.75 23.76
CA ASP A 141 2.08 7.39 23.79
C ASP A 141 2.13 6.73 22.40
N ILE A 142 1.14 6.99 21.55
CA ILE A 142 1.12 6.51 20.17
C ILE A 142 2.09 7.31 19.31
N ARG A 143 2.07 8.65 19.45
CA ARG A 143 2.95 9.54 18.71
C ARG A 143 4.42 9.22 18.96
N ASP A 144 4.82 9.10 20.23
CA ASP A 144 6.22 8.88 20.60
C ASP A 144 6.73 7.51 20.15
N ARG A 145 5.85 6.50 20.16
CA ARG A 145 6.19 5.17 19.66
C ARG A 145 6.25 5.08 18.14
N MET A 146 5.29 5.72 17.42
CA MET A 146 5.12 5.55 15.98
C MET A 146 5.83 6.62 15.15
N TYR A 147 6.17 7.76 15.77
CA TYR A 147 6.81 8.91 15.14
C TYR A 147 7.97 9.44 16.02
N PRO A 148 8.93 8.57 16.43
CA PRO A 148 10.01 8.95 17.32
C PRO A 148 10.84 10.08 16.73
N GLN A 149 11.13 11.13 17.52
CA GLN A 149 11.92 12.28 17.07
C GLN A 149 13.39 12.19 17.48
N ASP A 150 13.73 11.28 18.37
CA ASP A 150 15.06 11.01 18.93
C ASP A 150 15.91 10.04 18.09
N VAL A 151 15.39 9.59 16.93
CA VAL A 151 16.12 8.72 16.01
C VAL A 151 16.83 9.54 14.91
N ASP A 152 17.89 8.98 14.33
CA ASP A 152 18.61 9.64 13.24
C ASP A 152 17.69 9.82 12.01
N GLY A 153 17.43 11.09 11.67
CA GLY A 153 16.57 11.47 10.56
C GLY A 153 17.16 11.23 9.17
N THR A 154 18.45 10.94 9.08
CA THR A 154 19.12 10.65 7.81
C THR A 154 18.87 9.23 7.34
N TYR A 155 18.47 8.35 8.24
CA TYR A 155 18.14 6.96 7.92
C TYR A 155 16.77 6.87 7.23
N PRO A 156 16.68 6.25 6.03
CA PRO A 156 15.42 6.19 5.26
C PRO A 156 14.26 5.51 5.99
N MET A 157 14.54 4.68 7.00
CA MET A 157 13.56 3.97 7.82
C MET A 157 13.39 4.60 9.23
N ALA A 158 13.86 5.81 9.44
CA ALA A 158 13.83 6.51 10.73
C ALA A 158 12.43 6.64 11.34
N ASN A 159 11.37 6.60 10.50
CA ASN A 159 9.99 6.67 10.94
C ASN A 159 9.61 7.92 11.76
N ARG A 160 10.34 9.02 11.56
CA ARG A 160 10.07 10.31 12.22
C ARG A 160 8.89 11.04 11.58
N ASP A 161 8.73 10.90 10.28
CA ASP A 161 7.77 11.60 9.47
C ASP A 161 6.34 11.04 9.62
N PHE A 162 5.38 11.93 9.58
CA PHE A 162 3.96 11.57 9.61
C PHE A 162 3.51 10.88 8.32
N HIS A 163 2.29 10.35 8.32
CA HIS A 163 1.68 9.78 7.14
C HIS A 163 0.72 10.76 6.46
N THR A 164 0.62 10.64 5.15
CA THR A 164 -0.55 11.08 4.40
C THR A 164 -1.51 9.91 4.29
N MET A 165 -2.77 10.13 4.64
CA MET A 165 -3.87 9.22 4.35
C MET A 165 -4.33 9.45 2.91
N TYR A 166 -4.51 8.36 2.15
CA TYR A 166 -5.15 8.38 0.84
C TYR A 166 -6.41 7.52 0.88
N VAL A 167 -7.52 8.11 0.46
CA VAL A 167 -8.80 7.42 0.30
C VAL A 167 -8.94 7.02 -1.16
N GLY A 168 -8.81 5.74 -1.45
CA GLY A 168 -8.99 5.20 -2.79
C GLY A 168 -10.38 4.61 -2.99
N GLU A 169 -11.11 5.04 -4.04
CA GLU A 169 -12.29 4.34 -4.52
C GLU A 169 -11.86 3.00 -5.13
N ILE A 170 -12.46 1.91 -4.71
CA ILE A 170 -12.26 0.60 -5.32
C ILE A 170 -13.01 0.57 -6.64
N VAL A 171 -12.28 0.52 -7.75
CA VAL A 171 -12.84 0.50 -9.11
C VAL A 171 -12.84 -0.90 -9.73
N ALA A 172 -12.01 -1.80 -9.24
CA ALA A 172 -12.02 -3.23 -9.59
C ALA A 172 -11.43 -4.07 -8.45
N ALA A 173 -11.88 -5.33 -8.35
CA ALA A 173 -11.27 -6.32 -7.46
C ALA A 173 -11.35 -7.72 -8.10
N TYR A 174 -10.24 -8.46 -8.06
CA TYR A 174 -10.14 -9.79 -8.66
C TYR A 174 -9.02 -10.63 -8.04
N ILE A 175 -9.06 -11.93 -8.32
CA ILE A 175 -7.97 -12.85 -8.05
C ILE A 175 -7.25 -13.19 -9.35
N ILE A 176 -5.93 -13.03 -9.37
CA ILE A 176 -5.05 -13.49 -10.47
C ILE A 176 -4.89 -15.01 -10.36
N ARG A 177 -5.28 -15.74 -11.41
CA ARG A 177 -5.17 -17.20 -11.51
C ARG A 177 -4.06 -17.60 -12.48
#